data_d238b68634fcf8f3735ada897703c937
#
_entry.id   d238b68634fcf8f3735ada897703c937
#
_cell.length_a   1.000
_cell.length_b   1.000
_cell.length_c   1.000
_cell.angle_alpha   90.00
_cell.angle_beta   90.00
_cell.angle_gamma   90.00
#
_symmetry.space_group_name_H-M   'P 1'
#
loop_
_entity.id
_entity.type
_entity.pdbx_description
1 polymer ?
#
loop_
_entity_poly.entity_id
_entity_poly.type
_entity_poly.pdbx_seq_one_letter_code
_entity_poly.pdbx_strand_id
1 'polypeptide(L)'
;SGAITEIFENVQNNFKDLTPEQLHDAAYAKRTLPFAGEVYMGHLRYSTTGKSGISYIHPFLRRNNWRAKNLTVCGNFNLTNVHEVFEEITAIGQHPRKYSDTYIMLEQLGHRLDREVERLYQKCEAEGLRGMDITHAIEDQIDLSNVLKRCTPGWDGGFVICGITGSGE
;
A
#
# COMPACT_ATOMS: atom_id res chain seq x y z
N SER A 1 7.66 -17.36 -1.29
CA SER A 1 6.41 -18.10 -1.48
C SER A 1 6.60 -19.52 -0.97
N GLY A 2 5.67 -20.01 -0.19
CA GLY A 2 5.69 -21.34 0.42
C GLY A 2 4.40 -21.55 1.18
N ALA A 3 4.29 -22.67 1.89
CA ALA A 3 3.19 -22.89 2.81
C ALA A 3 3.22 -21.84 3.93
N ILE A 4 2.04 -21.48 4.45
CA ILE A 4 1.94 -20.49 5.55
C ILE A 4 2.82 -20.90 6.75
N THR A 5 2.83 -22.18 7.08
CA THR A 5 3.67 -22.74 8.14
C THR A 5 5.16 -22.46 7.92
N GLU A 6 5.68 -22.65 6.71
CA GLU A 6 7.08 -22.35 6.37
C GLU A 6 7.44 -20.87 6.53
N ILE A 7 6.49 -19.98 6.21
CA ILE A 7 6.70 -18.54 6.39
C ILE A 7 6.85 -18.21 7.87
N PHE A 8 5.97 -18.74 8.72
CA PHE A 8 6.04 -18.52 10.16
C PHE A 8 7.26 -19.17 10.81
N GLU A 9 7.67 -20.36 10.38
CA GLU A 9 8.89 -21.00 10.84
C GLU A 9 10.13 -20.18 10.47
N ASN A 10 10.20 -19.64 9.26
CA ASN A 10 11.28 -18.75 8.84
C ASN A 10 11.32 -17.46 9.67
N VAL A 11 10.18 -16.87 9.99
CA VAL A 11 10.12 -15.71 10.88
C VAL A 11 10.59 -16.08 12.27
N GLN A 12 10.10 -17.17 12.84
CA GLN A 12 10.53 -17.64 14.18
C GLN A 12 12.03 -17.93 14.25
N ASN A 13 12.63 -18.49 13.19
CA ASN A 13 14.05 -18.74 13.15
C ASN A 13 14.91 -17.47 13.27
N ASN A 14 14.41 -16.34 12.76
CA ASN A 14 15.10 -15.06 12.90
C ASN A 14 15.16 -14.54 14.36
N PHE A 15 14.33 -15.08 15.25
CA PHE A 15 14.29 -14.68 16.66
C PHE A 15 15.14 -15.57 17.56
N LYS A 16 15.58 -16.75 17.09
CA LYS A 16 16.27 -17.76 17.93
C LYS A 16 17.60 -17.29 18.51
N ASP A 17 18.30 -16.43 17.78
CA ASP A 17 19.65 -15.98 18.14
C ASP A 17 19.65 -14.63 18.87
N LEU A 18 18.47 -14.11 19.24
CA LEU A 18 18.36 -12.84 19.94
C LEU A 18 18.45 -13.02 21.45
N THR A 19 19.12 -12.07 22.11
CA THR A 19 19.11 -12.00 23.57
C THR A 19 17.75 -11.50 24.09
N PRO A 20 17.40 -11.78 25.35
CA PRO A 20 16.16 -11.26 25.94
C PRO A 20 16.05 -9.73 25.87
N GLU A 21 17.13 -9.00 26.00
CA GLU A 21 17.19 -7.54 25.92
C GLU A 21 16.84 -7.09 24.48
N GLN A 22 17.39 -7.76 23.46
CA GLN A 22 17.11 -7.48 22.05
C GLN A 22 15.66 -7.79 21.67
N LEU A 23 15.07 -8.85 22.27
CA LEU A 23 13.67 -9.20 22.06
C LEU A 23 12.70 -8.17 22.65
N HIS A 24 13.11 -7.49 23.74
CA HIS A 24 12.30 -6.44 24.37
C HIS A 24 12.52 -5.04 23.76
N ASP A 25 13.53 -4.88 22.89
CA ASP A 25 13.77 -3.63 22.15
C ASP A 25 13.04 -3.64 20.81
N ALA A 26 11.84 -3.07 20.77
CA ALA A 26 11.03 -2.99 19.55
C ALA A 26 11.73 -2.20 18.43
N ALA A 27 12.52 -1.18 18.76
CA ALA A 27 13.25 -0.38 17.78
C ALA A 27 14.41 -1.18 17.16
N TYR A 28 15.11 -1.96 17.96
CA TYR A 28 16.13 -2.89 17.49
C TYR A 28 15.51 -3.94 16.56
N ALA A 29 14.43 -4.59 17.00
CA ALA A 29 13.73 -5.61 16.22
C ALA A 29 13.29 -5.09 14.85
N LYS A 30 12.65 -3.93 14.80
CA LYS A 30 12.18 -3.29 13.53
C LYS A 30 13.32 -2.97 12.57
N ARG A 31 14.53 -2.65 13.06
CA ARG A 31 15.67 -2.33 12.20
C ARG A 31 16.40 -3.55 11.68
N THR A 32 16.46 -4.61 12.46
CA THR A 32 17.40 -5.72 12.23
C THR A 32 16.74 -7.00 11.77
N LEU A 33 15.48 -7.21 12.13
CA LEU A 33 14.80 -8.46 11.85
C LEU A 33 13.89 -8.35 10.63
N PRO A 34 14.02 -9.26 9.68
CA PRO A 34 13.06 -9.39 8.59
C PRO A 34 11.65 -9.65 9.15
N PHE A 35 10.68 -8.97 8.55
CA PHE A 35 9.26 -9.10 8.92
C PHE A 35 8.89 -8.66 10.35
N ALA A 36 9.76 -7.96 11.08
CA ALA A 36 9.38 -7.35 12.34
C ALA A 36 8.54 -6.09 12.08
N GLY A 37 7.28 -6.12 12.46
CA GLY A 37 6.34 -5.01 12.25
C GLY A 37 5.15 -5.11 13.19
N GLU A 38 4.37 -4.04 13.28
CA GLU A 38 3.15 -3.98 14.09
C GLU A 38 1.91 -4.39 13.30
N VAL A 39 1.96 -4.22 11.98
CA VAL A 39 0.87 -4.56 11.07
C VAL A 39 1.40 -5.43 9.95
N TYR A 40 0.69 -6.48 9.63
CA TYR A 40 1.04 -7.43 8.58
C TYR A 40 -0.08 -7.53 7.56
N MET A 41 0.29 -7.49 6.28
CA MET A 41 -0.62 -7.77 5.19
C MET A 41 -0.13 -9.01 4.43
N GLY A 42 -0.99 -10.01 4.31
CA GLY A 42 -0.73 -11.23 3.55
C GLY A 42 -1.84 -11.50 2.56
N HIS A 43 -1.51 -12.16 1.45
CA HIS A 43 -2.48 -12.55 0.44
C HIS A 43 -2.25 -14.00 0.01
N LEU A 44 -3.30 -14.81 0.09
CA LEU A 44 -3.32 -16.17 -0.42
C LEU A 44 -3.85 -16.15 -1.85
N ARG A 45 -2.97 -16.46 -2.81
CA ARG A 45 -3.34 -16.50 -4.22
C ARG A 45 -3.26 -17.92 -4.76
N TYR A 46 -4.29 -18.32 -5.46
CA TYR A 46 -4.24 -19.45 -6.39
C TYR A 46 -4.28 -18.92 -7.83
N SER A 47 -3.54 -19.57 -8.73
CA SER A 47 -3.53 -19.18 -10.14
C SER A 47 -4.84 -19.58 -10.81
N THR A 48 -5.57 -18.59 -11.27
CA THR A 48 -6.64 -18.75 -12.26
C THR A 48 -6.08 -18.51 -13.67
N THR A 49 -6.90 -18.46 -14.68
CA THR A 49 -6.59 -18.31 -16.10
C THR A 49 -5.80 -17.05 -16.51
N GLY A 50 -5.05 -16.45 -15.61
CA GLY A 50 -4.27 -15.22 -15.84
C GLY A 50 -2.77 -15.42 -15.90
N LYS A 51 -2.03 -14.30 -16.10
CA LYS A 51 -0.57 -14.29 -16.08
C LYS A 51 -0.04 -14.78 -14.74
N SER A 52 0.81 -15.79 -14.75
CA SER A 52 1.49 -16.33 -13.58
C SER A 52 2.90 -15.78 -13.48
N GLY A 53 3.41 -15.62 -12.26
CA GLY A 53 4.77 -15.17 -12.00
C GLY A 53 4.88 -14.35 -10.74
N ILE A 54 6.08 -14.29 -10.19
CA ILE A 54 6.39 -13.58 -8.93
C ILE A 54 5.96 -12.12 -8.96
N SER A 55 6.03 -11.49 -10.13
CA SER A 55 5.67 -10.08 -10.32
C SER A 55 4.18 -9.78 -10.27
N TYR A 56 3.32 -10.80 -10.16
CA TYR A 56 1.87 -10.68 -10.01
C TYR A 56 1.38 -11.15 -8.62
N ILE A 57 2.32 -11.42 -7.70
CA ILE A 57 1.98 -11.84 -6.34
C ILE A 57 1.72 -10.60 -5.50
N HIS A 58 0.58 -10.59 -4.82
CA HIS A 58 0.22 -9.56 -3.85
C HIS A 58 0.95 -9.78 -2.51
N PRO A 59 1.07 -8.75 -1.69
CA PRO A 59 0.65 -7.37 -1.89
C PRO A 59 1.56 -6.56 -2.82
N PHE A 60 1.01 -5.54 -3.48
CA PHE A 60 1.78 -4.56 -4.24
C PHE A 60 2.07 -3.34 -3.39
N LEU A 61 3.28 -2.80 -3.51
CA LEU A 61 3.75 -1.66 -2.74
C LEU A 61 4.07 -0.49 -3.68
N ARG A 62 3.44 0.65 -3.42
CA ARG A 62 3.79 1.95 -3.96
C ARG A 62 4.57 2.71 -2.90
N ARG A 63 5.82 3.06 -3.24
CA ARG A 63 6.74 3.77 -2.33
C ARG A 63 6.83 5.25 -2.69
N ASN A 64 6.87 6.08 -1.66
CA ASN A 64 7.10 7.52 -1.75
C ASN A 64 7.94 7.98 -0.56
N ASN A 65 8.64 9.11 -0.68
CA ASN A 65 9.38 9.71 0.43
C ASN A 65 8.46 10.30 1.52
N TRP A 66 7.23 10.66 1.15
CA TRP A 66 6.20 11.02 2.11
C TRP A 66 5.52 9.78 2.65
N ARG A 67 5.54 9.61 3.97
CA ARG A 67 4.97 8.44 4.63
C ARG A 67 3.49 8.26 4.28
N ALA A 68 2.69 9.31 4.37
CA ALA A 68 1.27 9.30 4.02
C ALA A 68 0.97 8.96 2.55
N LYS A 69 1.95 9.05 1.63
CA LYS A 69 1.81 8.68 0.21
C LYS A 69 2.21 7.23 -0.08
N ASN A 70 2.73 6.49 0.90
CA ASN A 70 2.99 5.07 0.73
C ASN A 70 1.69 4.29 0.80
N LEU A 71 1.57 3.29 -0.06
CA LEU A 71 0.37 2.48 -0.15
C LEU A 71 0.73 1.04 -0.49
N THR A 72 0.26 0.12 0.32
CA THR A 72 0.33 -1.32 0.05
C THR A 72 -1.08 -1.82 -0.20
N VAL A 73 -1.27 -2.58 -1.29
CA VAL A 73 -2.59 -3.06 -1.71
C VAL A 73 -2.54 -4.55 -2.04
N CYS A 74 -3.53 -5.27 -1.58
CA CYS A 74 -3.85 -6.61 -2.06
C CYS A 74 -5.37 -6.76 -2.26
N GLY A 75 -5.77 -7.76 -3.01
CA GLY A 75 -7.18 -8.01 -3.21
C GLY A 75 -7.47 -9.04 -4.30
N ASN A 76 -8.74 -9.23 -4.54
CA ASN A 76 -9.26 -10.01 -5.66
C ASN A 76 -9.98 -9.04 -6.60
N PHE A 77 -9.53 -8.98 -7.84
CA PHE A 77 -9.99 -8.02 -8.82
C PHE A 77 -10.43 -8.73 -10.09
N ASN A 78 -11.56 -8.32 -10.61
CA ASN A 78 -12.09 -8.73 -11.91
C ASN A 78 -12.82 -7.53 -12.51
N LEU A 79 -12.03 -6.52 -12.93
CA LEU A 79 -12.58 -5.34 -13.60
C LEU A 79 -12.87 -5.65 -15.06
N THR A 80 -14.04 -5.27 -15.51
CA THR A 80 -14.47 -5.41 -16.92
C THR A 80 -13.92 -4.29 -17.78
N ASN A 81 -13.64 -3.12 -17.20
CA ASN A 81 -13.19 -1.91 -17.86
C ASN A 81 -11.73 -1.51 -17.55
N VAL A 82 -10.85 -2.50 -17.42
CA VAL A 82 -9.40 -2.27 -17.12
C VAL A 82 -8.74 -1.33 -18.14
N HIS A 83 -9.15 -1.43 -19.42
CA HIS A 83 -8.57 -0.63 -20.49
C HIS A 83 -8.92 0.85 -20.34
N GLU A 84 -10.17 1.16 -20.08
CA GLU A 84 -10.67 2.52 -19.89
C GLU A 84 -10.00 3.18 -18.69
N VAL A 85 -9.88 2.46 -17.57
CA VAL A 85 -9.18 2.96 -16.37
C VAL A 85 -7.70 3.20 -16.67
N PHE A 86 -7.05 2.32 -17.46
CA PHE A 86 -5.66 2.52 -17.88
C PHE A 86 -5.50 3.77 -18.74
N GLU A 87 -6.39 4.00 -19.69
CA GLU A 87 -6.38 5.21 -20.54
C GLU A 87 -6.59 6.48 -19.72
N GLU A 88 -7.53 6.47 -18.75
CA GLU A 88 -7.76 7.59 -17.85
C GLU A 88 -6.50 7.98 -17.05
N ILE A 89 -5.84 7.00 -16.44
CA ILE A 89 -4.64 7.30 -15.62
C ILE A 89 -3.44 7.69 -16.47
N THR A 90 -3.31 7.18 -17.69
CA THR A 90 -2.28 7.63 -18.63
C THR A 90 -2.55 9.04 -19.15
N ALA A 91 -3.78 9.38 -19.40
CA ALA A 91 -4.17 10.73 -19.85
C ALA A 91 -3.83 11.82 -18.84
N ILE A 92 -3.79 11.50 -17.55
CA ILE A 92 -3.35 12.42 -16.48
C ILE A 92 -1.86 12.33 -16.14
N GLY A 93 -1.07 11.64 -16.97
CA GLY A 93 0.38 11.55 -16.84
C GLY A 93 0.91 10.43 -15.95
N GLN A 94 0.06 9.54 -15.47
CA GLN A 94 0.51 8.35 -14.76
C GLN A 94 1.00 7.29 -15.74
N HIS A 95 1.96 6.48 -15.31
CA HIS A 95 2.54 5.47 -16.20
C HIS A 95 2.69 4.13 -15.47
N PRO A 96 1.61 3.33 -15.42
CA PRO A 96 1.65 2.03 -14.77
C PRO A 96 2.72 1.15 -15.40
N ARG A 97 3.60 0.60 -14.57
CA ARG A 97 4.73 -0.23 -15.02
C ARG A 97 4.29 -1.55 -15.63
N LYS A 98 3.07 -1.97 -15.35
CA LYS A 98 2.49 -3.22 -15.85
C LYS A 98 1.02 -3.02 -16.15
N TYR A 99 0.60 -3.62 -17.23
CA TYR A 99 -0.81 -3.70 -17.58
C TYR A 99 -1.45 -4.89 -16.83
N SER A 100 -1.96 -4.60 -15.64
CA SER A 100 -2.83 -5.51 -14.88
C SER A 100 -3.78 -4.68 -14.03
N ASP A 101 -4.96 -5.21 -13.77
CA ASP A 101 -5.99 -4.57 -12.97
C ASP A 101 -5.45 -4.07 -11.62
N THR A 102 -4.75 -4.91 -10.88
CA THR A 102 -4.17 -4.54 -9.58
C THR A 102 -3.18 -3.39 -9.66
N TYR A 103 -2.28 -3.37 -10.68
CA TYR A 103 -1.34 -2.27 -10.85
C TYR A 103 -2.04 -0.98 -11.23
N ILE A 104 -3.00 -1.06 -12.12
CA ILE A 104 -3.79 0.08 -12.56
C ILE A 104 -4.55 0.69 -11.38
N MET A 105 -5.20 -0.15 -10.56
CA MET A 105 -5.89 0.29 -9.35
C MET A 105 -4.93 0.89 -8.32
N LEU A 106 -3.76 0.29 -8.11
CA LEU A 106 -2.74 0.82 -7.21
C LEU A 106 -2.30 2.22 -7.62
N GLU A 107 -2.04 2.44 -8.91
CA GLU A 107 -1.62 3.75 -9.42
C GLU A 107 -2.74 4.78 -9.36
N GLN A 108 -3.97 4.40 -9.65
CA GLN A 108 -5.12 5.29 -9.55
C GLN A 108 -5.38 5.70 -8.09
N LEU A 109 -5.39 4.74 -7.16
CA LEU A 109 -5.49 5.01 -5.72
C LEU A 109 -4.34 5.89 -5.24
N GLY A 110 -3.11 5.55 -5.63
CA GLY A 110 -1.93 6.32 -5.28
C GLY A 110 -1.97 7.75 -5.79
N HIS A 111 -2.45 7.97 -7.01
CA HIS A 111 -2.65 9.30 -7.55
C HIS A 111 -3.67 10.12 -6.74
N ARG A 112 -4.80 9.52 -6.38
CA ARG A 112 -5.81 10.19 -5.54
C ARG A 112 -5.28 10.48 -4.14
N LEU A 113 -4.53 9.55 -3.58
CA LEU A 113 -3.85 9.74 -2.30
C LEU A 113 -2.83 10.90 -2.37
N ASP A 114 -2.02 10.98 -3.43
CA ASP A 114 -1.10 12.11 -3.65
C ASP A 114 -1.82 13.45 -3.68
N ARG A 115 -2.96 13.52 -4.35
CA ARG A 115 -3.78 14.74 -4.43
C ARG A 115 -4.38 15.14 -3.08
N GLU A 116 -4.82 14.16 -2.29
CA GLU A 116 -5.34 14.43 -0.95
C GLU A 116 -4.24 14.93 -0.01
N VAL A 117 -3.08 14.30 -0.03
CA VAL A 117 -1.91 14.75 0.73
C VAL A 117 -1.47 16.16 0.31
N GLU A 118 -1.45 16.46 -0.99
CA GLU A 118 -1.09 17.78 -1.50
C GLU A 118 -2.07 18.87 -1.03
N ARG A 119 -3.37 18.56 -1.08
CA ARG A 119 -4.43 19.45 -0.60
C ARG A 119 -4.26 19.77 0.90
N LEU A 120 -3.98 18.74 1.69
CA LEU A 120 -3.73 18.90 3.13
C LEU A 120 -2.43 19.65 3.41
N TYR A 121 -1.38 19.39 2.64
CA TYR A 121 -0.12 20.12 2.74
C TYR A 121 -0.33 21.62 2.57
N GLN A 122 -1.01 22.03 1.49
CA GLN A 122 -1.30 23.45 1.23
C GLN A 122 -2.13 24.07 2.34
N LYS A 123 -3.12 23.36 2.88
CA LYS A 123 -3.91 23.80 4.02
C LYS A 123 -3.04 24.02 5.26
N CYS A 124 -2.25 23.02 5.65
CA CYS A 124 -1.40 23.09 6.84
C CYS A 124 -0.33 24.19 6.72
N GLU A 125 0.24 24.35 5.52
CA GLU A 125 1.21 25.42 5.24
C GLU A 125 0.59 26.81 5.38
N ALA A 126 -0.65 27.00 4.90
CA ALA A 126 -1.41 28.24 5.05
C ALA A 126 -1.77 28.53 6.51
N GLU A 127 -1.98 27.50 7.31
CA GLU A 127 -2.19 27.58 8.77
C GLU A 127 -0.89 27.84 9.56
N GLY A 128 0.24 27.88 8.87
CA GLY A 128 1.55 28.22 9.46
C GLY A 128 2.35 27.01 9.99
N LEU A 129 1.88 25.79 9.81
CA LEU A 129 2.64 24.61 10.19
C LEU A 129 3.91 24.45 9.32
N ARG A 130 4.93 23.80 9.86
CA ARG A 130 6.20 23.56 9.16
C ARG A 130 6.81 22.21 9.57
N GLY A 131 7.66 21.66 8.68
CA GLY A 131 8.46 20.46 8.97
C GLY A 131 7.61 19.26 9.34
N MET A 132 7.97 18.60 10.44
CA MET A 132 7.28 17.39 10.90
C MET A 132 5.84 17.62 11.38
N ASP A 133 5.52 18.84 11.83
CA ASP A 133 4.15 19.17 12.24
C ASP A 133 3.17 19.08 11.10
N ILE A 134 3.60 19.45 9.87
CA ILE A 134 2.80 19.22 8.65
C ILE A 134 2.57 17.72 8.42
N THR A 135 3.63 16.91 8.58
CA THR A 135 3.53 15.46 8.36
C THR A 135 2.52 14.83 9.29
N HIS A 136 2.59 15.14 10.58
CA HIS A 136 1.66 14.61 11.58
C HIS A 136 0.23 15.11 11.33
N ALA A 137 0.07 16.40 11.02
CA ALA A 137 -1.25 16.96 10.73
C ALA A 137 -1.89 16.35 9.47
N ILE A 138 -1.11 15.98 8.46
CA ILE A 138 -1.60 15.26 7.27
C ILE A 138 -2.05 13.85 7.66
N GLU A 139 -1.25 13.13 8.44
CA GLU A 139 -1.56 11.78 8.89
C GLU A 139 -2.85 11.73 9.72
N ASP A 140 -3.08 12.74 10.56
CA ASP A 140 -4.30 12.85 11.39
C ASP A 140 -5.55 13.29 10.61
N GLN A 141 -5.39 13.98 9.48
CA GLN A 141 -6.51 14.59 8.74
C GLN A 141 -6.83 13.89 7.42
N ILE A 142 -6.04 12.92 7.00
CA ILE A 142 -6.26 12.24 5.72
C ILE A 142 -7.59 11.50 5.73
N ASP A 143 -8.36 11.67 4.66
CA ASP A 143 -9.66 11.01 4.50
C ASP A 143 -9.57 9.94 3.40
N LEU A 144 -9.23 8.71 3.81
CA LEU A 144 -9.15 7.56 2.90
C LEU A 144 -10.51 7.20 2.29
N SER A 145 -11.61 7.47 3.01
CA SER A 145 -12.96 7.26 2.47
C SER A 145 -13.21 8.18 1.27
N ASN A 146 -12.76 9.44 1.33
CA ASN A 146 -12.83 10.37 0.22
C ASN A 146 -11.94 9.96 -0.95
N VAL A 147 -10.74 9.45 -0.67
CA VAL A 147 -9.85 8.89 -1.71
C VAL A 147 -10.55 7.76 -2.47
N LEU A 148 -11.13 6.80 -1.75
CA LEU A 148 -11.85 5.66 -2.34
C LEU A 148 -13.07 6.12 -3.14
N LYS A 149 -13.90 7.01 -2.60
CA LYS A 149 -15.09 7.54 -3.29
C LYS A 149 -14.77 8.24 -4.61
N ARG A 150 -13.56 8.75 -4.77
CA ARG A 150 -13.11 9.39 -6.01
C ARG A 150 -12.54 8.40 -7.05
N CYS A 151 -12.22 7.18 -6.63
CA CYS A 151 -11.72 6.13 -7.52
C CYS A 151 -12.83 5.21 -7.99
N THR A 152 -13.64 4.74 -7.05
CA THR A 152 -14.60 3.64 -7.28
C THR A 152 -15.67 3.90 -8.34
N PRO A 153 -16.15 5.13 -8.60
CA PRO A 153 -17.15 5.35 -9.66
C PRO A 153 -16.68 5.01 -11.07
N GLY A 154 -15.36 5.01 -11.31
CA GLY A 154 -14.75 4.61 -12.58
C GLY A 154 -14.48 3.12 -12.72
N TRP A 155 -14.77 2.32 -11.70
CA TRP A 155 -14.48 0.88 -11.72
C TRP A 155 -15.75 0.08 -12.00
N ASP A 156 -15.71 -0.73 -13.05
CA ASP A 156 -16.78 -1.67 -13.37
C ASP A 156 -16.29 -3.11 -13.17
N GLY A 157 -17.12 -3.94 -12.53
CA GLY A 157 -16.80 -5.33 -12.22
C GLY A 157 -16.86 -5.67 -10.74
N GLY A 158 -16.32 -6.83 -10.38
CA GLY A 158 -16.24 -7.32 -9.01
C GLY A 158 -14.86 -7.14 -8.41
N PHE A 159 -14.77 -6.56 -7.22
CA PHE A 159 -13.49 -6.42 -6.53
C PHE A 159 -13.63 -6.42 -5.01
N VAL A 160 -12.62 -6.95 -4.35
CA VAL A 160 -12.38 -6.81 -2.91
C VAL A 160 -10.97 -6.32 -2.73
N ILE A 161 -10.80 -5.24 -1.97
CA ILE A 161 -9.51 -4.58 -1.78
C ILE A 161 -9.18 -4.45 -0.30
N CYS A 162 -7.94 -4.73 0.05
CA CYS A 162 -7.33 -4.38 1.32
C CYS A 162 -6.14 -3.48 1.05
N GLY A 163 -6.00 -2.41 1.81
CA GLY A 163 -4.88 -1.48 1.71
C GLY A 163 -4.33 -1.11 3.08
N ILE A 164 -3.06 -0.75 3.11
CA ILE A 164 -2.42 -0.14 4.27
C ILE A 164 -1.63 1.05 3.76
N THR A 165 -1.85 2.23 4.36
CA THR A 165 -1.05 3.42 4.10
C THR A 165 0.24 3.40 4.90
N GLY A 166 1.18 4.31 4.60
CA GLY A 166 2.40 4.45 5.39
C GLY A 166 2.17 5.01 6.80
N SER A 167 0.99 5.57 7.09
CA SER A 167 0.56 5.98 8.43
C SER A 167 -0.02 4.84 9.27
N GLY A 168 -0.28 3.68 8.64
CA GLY A 168 -0.80 2.49 9.34
C GLY A 168 -2.31 2.33 9.28
N GLU A 169 -3.00 3.09 8.46
CA GLU A 169 -4.45 2.99 8.22
C GLU A 169 -4.78 2.06 7.06
#